data_9999d86bc2d1cfaf7da895aa78877771
#
_entry.id   9999d86bc2d1cfaf7da895aa78877771
#
_cell.length_a   1.000
_cell.length_b   1.000
_cell.length_c   1.000
_cell.angle_alpha   90.00
_cell.angle_beta   90.00
_cell.angle_gamma   90.00
#
_symmetry.space_group_name_H-M   'P 1'
#
loop_
_entity.id
_entity.type
_entity.pdbx_description
1 polymer ?
#
loop_
_entity_poly.entity_id
_entity_poly.type
_entity_poly.pdbx_seq_one_letter_code
_entity_poly.pdbx_strand_id
1 'polypeptide(L)'
;MKKIFAIVLTTILALVTLVGCSGGGNSITVAVPNDATNEARALLLLQEKGYITLKEGAGITATVRDIAENPKNIQFREVEAAQVPNVLQDVDYAVINSNYAISAKLNPVQDSLAMENSSSFYSNILAVKAGNENTDAVKALKAALESQKVADFITEKYQGSIISVVQNPGNGFDDSVNYDALAGTTISVAASPTPHAEILAVAKEILAEKNITLDIKEFTDYVQPNNLVESGEIDA
;
A
#
# COMPACT_ATOMS: atom_id res chain seq x y z
N MET A 1 25.72 46.42 -53.17
CA MET A 1 25.88 44.95 -52.96
C MET A 1 25.91 44.51 -51.48
N LYS A 2 26.44 45.29 -50.53
CA LYS A 2 26.53 44.86 -49.09
C LYS A 2 25.21 44.88 -48.35
N LYS A 3 24.19 45.65 -48.76
CA LYS A 3 22.89 45.75 -48.10
C LYS A 3 21.89 44.63 -48.48
N ILE A 4 22.05 44.01 -49.63
CA ILE A 4 21.20 42.90 -50.11
C ILE A 4 21.59 41.60 -49.43
N PHE A 5 22.87 41.44 -49.09
CA PHE A 5 23.35 40.21 -48.41
C PHE A 5 22.89 40.14 -46.92
N ALA A 6 22.68 41.29 -46.27
CA ALA A 6 22.21 41.34 -44.89
C ALA A 6 20.70 40.97 -44.75
N ILE A 7 19.89 41.28 -45.76
CA ILE A 7 18.44 41.00 -45.76
C ILE A 7 18.18 39.51 -46.06
N VAL A 8 19.01 38.87 -46.90
CA VAL A 8 18.88 37.45 -47.23
C VAL A 8 19.31 36.57 -46.04
N LEU A 9 20.29 37.01 -45.26
CA LEU A 9 20.77 36.26 -44.10
C LEU A 9 19.78 36.31 -42.90
N THR A 10 19.06 37.45 -42.74
CA THR A 10 18.04 37.60 -41.69
C THR A 10 16.76 36.84 -42.01
N THR A 11 16.39 36.68 -43.28
CA THR A 11 15.21 35.90 -43.67
C THR A 11 15.43 34.37 -43.54
N ILE A 12 16.66 33.89 -43.72
CA ILE A 12 16.99 32.47 -43.55
C ILE A 12 17.07 32.10 -42.06
N LEU A 13 17.50 33.02 -41.19
CA LEU A 13 17.52 32.78 -39.74
C LEU A 13 16.12 32.78 -39.09
N ALA A 14 15.14 33.44 -39.70
CA ALA A 14 13.76 33.47 -39.22
C ALA A 14 12.93 32.24 -39.62
N LEU A 15 13.42 31.42 -40.59
CA LEU A 15 12.69 30.20 -41.01
C LEU A 15 13.13 28.91 -40.27
N VAL A 16 14.19 28.99 -39.44
CA VAL A 16 14.69 27.80 -38.70
C VAL A 16 14.06 27.64 -37.31
N THR A 17 13.27 28.63 -36.84
CA THR A 17 12.66 28.59 -35.51
C THR A 17 11.20 28.10 -35.49
N LEU A 18 10.68 27.50 -36.56
CA LEU A 18 9.29 27.02 -36.66
C LEU A 18 9.18 25.50 -36.88
N VAL A 19 10.27 24.75 -36.70
CA VAL A 19 10.21 23.27 -36.70
C VAL A 19 10.69 22.78 -35.35
N GLY A 20 9.89 22.97 -34.35
CA GLY A 20 10.21 22.46 -33.02
C GLY A 20 9.12 22.72 -32.03
N CYS A 21 7.96 22.13 -32.21
CA CYS A 21 6.96 21.83 -31.15
C CYS A 21 5.70 21.31 -31.83
N SER A 22 5.81 20.12 -32.38
CA SER A 22 4.62 19.32 -32.74
C SER A 22 4.88 17.91 -32.30
N GLY A 23 4.44 17.59 -31.09
CA GLY A 23 4.53 16.25 -30.54
C GLY A 23 4.54 16.19 -29.00
N GLY A 24 4.21 17.28 -28.31
CA GLY A 24 3.90 17.23 -26.89
C GLY A 24 2.44 16.85 -26.68
N GLY A 25 2.06 15.62 -26.97
CA GLY A 25 0.85 15.10 -26.34
C GLY A 25 1.09 15.18 -24.83
N ASN A 26 0.18 15.80 -24.07
CA ASN A 26 0.25 15.84 -22.63
C ASN A 26 0.37 14.38 -22.12
N SER A 27 1.59 13.96 -21.77
CA SER A 27 1.80 12.68 -21.12
C SER A 27 1.30 12.83 -19.69
N ILE A 28 0.46 11.90 -19.26
CA ILE A 28 -0.02 11.83 -17.87
C ILE A 28 1.06 11.12 -17.05
N THR A 29 1.52 11.73 -15.97
CA THR A 29 2.47 11.13 -15.05
C THR A 29 1.73 10.52 -13.87
N VAL A 30 1.97 9.23 -13.60
CA VAL A 30 1.37 8.51 -12.48
C VAL A 30 2.47 7.94 -11.58
N ALA A 31 2.48 8.35 -10.31
CA ALA A 31 3.36 7.74 -9.31
C ALA A 31 2.76 6.44 -8.79
N VAL A 32 3.59 5.39 -8.71
CA VAL A 32 3.24 4.07 -8.18
C VAL A 32 4.33 3.59 -7.21
N PRO A 33 3.99 2.72 -6.23
CA PRO A 33 4.99 2.06 -5.40
C PRO A 33 5.98 1.25 -6.25
N ASN A 34 7.24 1.18 -5.81
CA ASN A 34 8.30 0.44 -6.50
C ASN A 34 8.59 -0.94 -5.90
N ASP A 35 7.88 -1.34 -4.84
CA ASP A 35 7.95 -2.72 -4.35
C ASP A 35 7.05 -3.64 -5.16
N ALA A 36 7.51 -4.88 -5.38
CA ALA A 36 6.90 -5.82 -6.30
C ALA A 36 5.39 -6.06 -6.05
N THR A 37 4.97 -6.11 -4.79
CA THR A 37 3.57 -6.36 -4.42
C THR A 37 2.69 -5.15 -4.70
N ASN A 38 3.10 -3.97 -4.27
CA ASN A 38 2.28 -2.77 -4.40
C ASN A 38 2.36 -2.15 -5.79
N GLU A 39 3.46 -2.32 -6.54
CA GLU A 39 3.53 -1.99 -7.96
C GLU A 39 2.51 -2.79 -8.75
N ALA A 40 2.51 -4.13 -8.61
CA ALA A 40 1.55 -5.00 -9.28
C ALA A 40 0.09 -4.62 -8.91
N ARG A 41 -0.18 -4.36 -7.64
CA ARG A 41 -1.49 -3.92 -7.14
C ARG A 41 -1.93 -2.60 -7.78
N ALA A 42 -1.04 -1.63 -7.88
CA ALA A 42 -1.32 -0.34 -8.53
C ALA A 42 -1.65 -0.51 -10.02
N LEU A 43 -0.89 -1.34 -10.73
CA LEU A 43 -1.12 -1.62 -12.14
C LEU A 43 -2.44 -2.37 -12.38
N LEU A 44 -2.79 -3.32 -11.51
CA LEU A 44 -4.07 -4.03 -11.56
C LEU A 44 -5.26 -3.08 -11.33
N LEU A 45 -5.16 -2.12 -10.40
CA LEU A 45 -6.16 -1.08 -10.22
C LEU A 45 -6.31 -0.23 -11.49
N LEU A 46 -5.23 0.21 -12.10
CA LEU A 46 -5.27 1.00 -13.33
C LEU A 46 -5.85 0.20 -14.51
N GLN A 47 -5.59 -1.10 -14.58
CA GLN A 47 -6.21 -1.99 -15.55
C GLN A 47 -7.72 -2.15 -15.29
N GLU A 48 -8.14 -2.37 -14.05
CA GLU A 48 -9.55 -2.45 -13.67
C GLU A 48 -10.31 -1.19 -14.07
N LYS A 49 -9.68 -0.03 -13.94
CA LYS A 49 -10.27 1.26 -14.35
C LYS A 49 -10.12 1.56 -15.85
N GLY A 50 -9.54 0.66 -16.64
CA GLY A 50 -9.42 0.78 -18.10
C GLY A 50 -8.37 1.80 -18.57
N TYR A 51 -7.39 2.13 -17.74
CA TYR A 51 -6.32 3.05 -18.12
C TYR A 51 -5.18 2.38 -18.87
N ILE A 52 -4.91 1.11 -18.57
CA ILE A 52 -3.88 0.28 -19.20
C ILE A 52 -4.41 -1.14 -19.42
N THR A 53 -3.69 -1.92 -20.23
CA THR A 53 -3.87 -3.37 -20.33
C THR A 53 -2.54 -4.04 -20.01
N LEU A 54 -2.54 -5.02 -19.10
CA LEU A 54 -1.37 -5.83 -18.79
C LEU A 54 -1.26 -7.03 -19.73
N LYS A 55 -0.06 -7.55 -19.91
CA LYS A 55 0.18 -8.81 -20.64
C LYS A 55 -0.55 -9.96 -19.95
N GLU A 56 -0.98 -10.91 -20.74
CA GLU A 56 -1.62 -12.12 -20.23
C GLU A 56 -0.67 -12.84 -19.24
N GLY A 57 -1.22 -13.20 -18.07
CA GLY A 57 -0.50 -13.90 -17.01
C GLY A 57 0.39 -13.04 -16.12
N ALA A 58 0.49 -11.72 -16.32
CA ALA A 58 1.28 -10.84 -15.46
C ALA A 58 0.78 -10.84 -14.00
N GLY A 59 -0.53 -10.72 -13.80
CA GLY A 59 -1.19 -10.91 -12.51
C GLY A 59 -0.54 -10.14 -11.34
N ILE A 60 -0.42 -10.80 -10.20
CA ILE A 60 0.10 -10.24 -8.95
C ILE A 60 1.62 -9.98 -8.94
N THR A 61 2.31 -10.28 -10.03
CA THR A 61 3.74 -10.02 -10.20
C THR A 61 4.01 -9.00 -11.31
N ALA A 62 2.96 -8.30 -11.78
CA ALA A 62 3.07 -7.32 -12.85
C ALA A 62 4.00 -6.17 -12.48
N THR A 63 4.78 -5.73 -13.44
CA THR A 63 5.61 -4.53 -13.39
C THR A 63 5.24 -3.59 -14.53
N VAL A 64 5.72 -2.36 -14.53
CA VAL A 64 5.50 -1.41 -15.64
C VAL A 64 5.97 -1.97 -16.99
N ARG A 65 6.86 -2.95 -17.00
CA ARG A 65 7.33 -3.65 -18.20
C ARG A 65 6.31 -4.63 -18.79
N ASP A 66 5.30 -4.97 -18.00
CA ASP A 66 4.24 -5.89 -18.37
C ASP A 66 2.99 -5.19 -18.92
N ILE A 67 3.06 -3.88 -19.10
CA ILE A 67 2.01 -3.12 -19.77
C ILE A 67 2.04 -3.48 -21.28
N ALA A 68 0.92 -4.03 -21.76
CA ALA A 68 0.73 -4.37 -23.16
C ALA A 68 0.16 -3.18 -23.94
N GLU A 69 -0.79 -2.44 -23.34
CA GLU A 69 -1.39 -1.27 -23.95
C GLU A 69 -1.44 -0.10 -22.96
N ASN A 70 -1.11 1.09 -23.44
CA ASN A 70 -1.10 2.32 -22.68
C ASN A 70 -1.72 3.46 -23.52
N PRO A 71 -3.04 3.42 -23.77
CA PRO A 71 -3.70 4.34 -24.70
C PRO A 71 -3.71 5.80 -24.22
N LYS A 72 -3.46 6.03 -22.92
CA LYS A 72 -3.37 7.36 -22.32
C LYS A 72 -1.96 7.93 -22.30
N ASN A 73 -0.97 7.19 -22.83
CA ASN A 73 0.45 7.56 -22.80
C ASN A 73 0.93 7.92 -21.37
N ILE A 74 0.55 7.11 -20.38
CA ILE A 74 0.93 7.28 -18.99
C ILE A 74 2.44 7.07 -18.85
N GLN A 75 3.11 8.03 -18.21
CA GLN A 75 4.48 7.91 -17.76
C GLN A 75 4.48 7.48 -16.29
N PHE A 76 5.02 6.32 -16.00
CA PHE A 76 5.07 5.80 -14.64
C PHE A 76 6.30 6.33 -13.91
N ARG A 77 6.09 6.81 -12.68
CA ARG A 77 7.14 7.17 -11.73
C ARG A 77 7.09 6.20 -10.56
N GLU A 78 8.02 5.25 -10.58
CA GLU A 78 8.17 4.27 -9.51
C GLU A 78 8.87 4.93 -8.32
N VAL A 79 8.24 4.88 -7.14
CA VAL A 79 8.68 5.56 -5.92
C VAL A 79 8.49 4.61 -4.73
N GLU A 80 9.36 4.68 -3.73
CA GLU A 80 9.13 3.97 -2.48
C GLU A 80 7.72 4.27 -1.95
N ALA A 81 6.98 3.23 -1.51
CA ALA A 81 5.57 3.34 -1.15
C ALA A 81 5.30 4.44 -0.10
N ALA A 82 6.16 4.56 0.91
CA ALA A 82 6.07 5.60 1.95
C ALA A 82 6.27 7.03 1.40
N GLN A 83 6.93 7.17 0.24
CA GLN A 83 7.23 8.46 -0.38
C GLN A 83 6.18 8.89 -1.43
N VAL A 84 5.30 7.97 -1.86
CA VAL A 84 4.31 8.29 -2.90
C VAL A 84 3.42 9.50 -2.53
N PRO A 85 2.92 9.65 -1.29
CA PRO A 85 2.16 10.85 -0.92
C PRO A 85 2.95 12.15 -1.06
N ASN A 86 4.27 12.12 -0.83
CA ASN A 86 5.12 13.31 -0.87
C ASN A 86 5.36 13.83 -2.28
N VAL A 87 5.25 12.96 -3.30
CA VAL A 87 5.42 13.34 -4.71
C VAL A 87 4.11 13.68 -5.41
N LEU A 88 2.97 13.66 -4.70
CA LEU A 88 1.65 13.90 -5.28
C LEU A 88 1.54 15.27 -5.97
N GLN A 89 2.30 16.27 -5.51
CA GLN A 89 2.32 17.61 -6.13
C GLN A 89 3.16 17.67 -7.42
N ASP A 90 4.00 16.68 -7.67
CA ASP A 90 4.94 16.62 -8.79
C ASP A 90 4.44 15.74 -9.95
N VAL A 91 3.27 15.11 -9.80
CA VAL A 91 2.68 14.17 -10.76
C VAL A 91 1.20 14.49 -10.97
N ASP A 92 0.62 14.00 -12.05
CA ASP A 92 -0.80 14.22 -12.32
C ASP A 92 -1.69 13.32 -11.43
N TYR A 93 -1.24 12.10 -11.16
CA TYR A 93 -1.93 11.14 -10.28
C TYR A 93 -0.92 10.30 -9.51
N ALA A 94 -1.38 9.69 -8.41
CA ALA A 94 -0.61 8.72 -7.64
C ALA A 94 -1.50 7.58 -7.15
N VAL A 95 -0.98 6.36 -7.12
CA VAL A 95 -1.62 5.22 -6.46
C VAL A 95 -0.97 5.04 -5.10
N ILE A 96 -1.73 5.29 -4.04
CA ILE A 96 -1.23 5.41 -2.68
C ILE A 96 -1.88 4.33 -1.80
N ASN A 97 -1.08 3.57 -1.05
CA ASN A 97 -1.59 2.65 -0.04
C ASN A 97 -2.32 3.42 1.07
N SER A 98 -3.47 2.91 1.53
CA SER A 98 -4.34 3.62 2.47
C SER A 98 -3.64 4.04 3.77
N ASN A 99 -2.73 3.21 4.31
CA ASN A 99 -1.96 3.56 5.51
C ASN A 99 -1.09 4.81 5.29
N TYR A 100 -0.42 4.93 4.15
CA TYR A 100 0.39 6.11 3.82
C TYR A 100 -0.47 7.33 3.47
N ALA A 101 -1.63 7.13 2.82
CA ALA A 101 -2.59 8.20 2.60
C ALA A 101 -3.08 8.79 3.94
N ILE A 102 -3.51 7.94 4.88
CA ILE A 102 -3.97 8.36 6.22
C ILE A 102 -2.85 9.06 6.99
N SER A 103 -1.62 8.51 6.96
CA SER A 103 -0.45 9.13 7.61
C SER A 103 -0.13 10.52 7.02
N ALA A 104 -0.38 10.72 5.73
CA ALA A 104 -0.26 12.00 5.04
C ALA A 104 -1.49 12.91 5.19
N LYS A 105 -2.46 12.51 6.04
CA LYS A 105 -3.72 13.24 6.30
C LYS A 105 -4.65 13.35 5.09
N LEU A 106 -4.53 12.43 4.14
CA LEU A 106 -5.49 12.24 3.07
C LEU A 106 -6.58 11.28 3.54
N ASN A 107 -7.81 11.53 3.14
CA ASN A 107 -8.94 10.63 3.39
C ASN A 107 -9.14 9.73 2.16
N PRO A 108 -8.84 8.41 2.24
CA PRO A 108 -8.96 7.53 1.07
C PRO A 108 -10.35 7.51 0.44
N VAL A 109 -11.43 7.71 1.23
CA VAL A 109 -12.81 7.71 0.72
C VAL A 109 -13.18 9.03 0.05
N GLN A 110 -12.73 10.17 0.62
CA GLN A 110 -13.17 11.50 0.18
C GLN A 110 -12.24 12.12 -0.87
N ASP A 111 -10.93 11.84 -0.77
CA ASP A 111 -9.91 12.50 -1.58
C ASP A 111 -9.48 11.66 -2.78
N SER A 112 -9.85 10.35 -2.83
CA SER A 112 -9.47 9.52 -3.96
C SER A 112 -10.43 9.65 -5.16
N LEU A 113 -9.88 9.51 -6.36
CA LEU A 113 -10.66 9.43 -7.60
C LEU A 113 -11.17 8.02 -7.86
N ALA A 114 -10.48 7.02 -7.33
CA ALA A 114 -10.82 5.61 -7.42
C ALA A 114 -10.21 4.85 -6.24
N MET A 115 -10.91 3.83 -5.79
CA MET A 115 -10.43 2.88 -4.78
C MET A 115 -10.50 1.45 -5.33
N GLU A 116 -9.65 0.61 -4.78
CA GLU A 116 -9.73 -0.83 -4.92
C GLU A 116 -11.04 -1.33 -4.29
N ASN A 117 -11.65 -2.35 -4.86
CA ASN A 117 -12.89 -2.89 -4.33
C ASN A 117 -12.63 -3.83 -3.13
N SER A 118 -13.68 -4.14 -2.36
CA SER A 118 -13.61 -5.01 -1.17
C SER A 118 -13.32 -6.48 -1.47
N SER A 119 -13.30 -6.89 -2.75
CA SER A 119 -12.95 -8.25 -3.20
C SER A 119 -11.45 -8.39 -3.48
N SER A 120 -10.65 -7.40 -3.10
CA SER A 120 -9.20 -7.40 -3.30
C SER A 120 -8.54 -8.61 -2.65
N PHE A 121 -7.59 -9.22 -3.38
CA PHE A 121 -6.74 -10.30 -2.85
C PHE A 121 -5.69 -9.81 -1.84
N TYR A 122 -5.59 -8.50 -1.65
CA TYR A 122 -4.54 -7.85 -0.86
C TYR A 122 -4.99 -7.50 0.56
N SER A 123 -5.85 -8.35 1.17
CA SER A 123 -6.13 -8.24 2.60
C SER A 123 -4.85 -8.38 3.41
N ASN A 124 -4.70 -7.56 4.45
CA ASN A 124 -3.59 -7.72 5.37
C ASN A 124 -3.70 -9.04 6.14
N ILE A 125 -2.56 -9.65 6.42
CA ILE A 125 -2.45 -10.93 7.09
C ILE A 125 -1.55 -10.81 8.31
N LEU A 126 -1.67 -11.76 9.23
CA LEU A 126 -0.70 -12.00 10.30
C LEU A 126 0.36 -12.97 9.74
N ALA A 127 1.56 -12.45 9.50
CA ALA A 127 2.69 -13.24 9.03
C ALA A 127 3.54 -13.71 10.22
N VAL A 128 3.99 -14.96 10.18
CA VAL A 128 4.83 -15.57 11.21
C VAL A 128 5.95 -16.38 10.58
N LYS A 129 7.00 -16.65 11.32
CA LYS A 129 8.06 -17.57 10.87
C LYS A 129 7.47 -18.95 10.58
N ALA A 130 7.89 -19.56 9.47
CA ALA A 130 7.42 -20.89 9.07
C ALA A 130 7.60 -21.91 10.21
N GLY A 131 6.54 -22.65 10.51
CA GLY A 131 6.46 -23.60 11.61
C GLY A 131 5.84 -23.06 12.90
N ASN A 132 5.62 -21.73 13.02
CA ASN A 132 5.01 -21.11 14.19
C ASN A 132 3.49 -20.89 14.05
N GLU A 133 2.90 -21.18 12.92
CA GLU A 133 1.51 -20.85 12.55
C GLU A 133 0.47 -21.41 13.54
N ASN A 134 0.81 -22.53 14.20
CA ASN A 134 -0.10 -23.24 15.10
C ASN A 134 0.29 -23.13 16.59
N THR A 135 1.22 -22.25 16.93
CA THR A 135 1.55 -22.02 18.35
C THR A 135 0.38 -21.34 19.07
N ASP A 136 0.24 -21.59 20.36
CA ASP A 136 -0.81 -20.98 21.18
C ASP A 136 -0.72 -19.44 21.19
N ALA A 137 0.50 -18.90 21.17
CA ALA A 137 0.74 -17.44 21.10
C ALA A 137 0.17 -16.83 19.80
N VAL A 138 0.44 -17.47 18.66
CA VAL A 138 -0.06 -17.00 17.35
C VAL A 138 -1.58 -17.15 17.24
N LYS A 139 -2.14 -18.27 17.72
CA LYS A 139 -3.59 -18.46 17.78
C LYS A 139 -4.29 -17.45 18.67
N ALA A 140 -3.71 -17.14 19.84
CA ALA A 140 -4.24 -16.13 20.75
C ALA A 140 -4.25 -14.73 20.09
N LEU A 141 -3.14 -14.33 19.46
CA LEU A 141 -3.05 -13.06 18.75
C LEU A 141 -4.05 -13.00 17.57
N LYS A 142 -4.14 -14.08 16.79
CA LYS A 142 -5.11 -14.18 15.68
C LYS A 142 -6.54 -14.03 16.19
N ALA A 143 -6.92 -14.74 17.25
CA ALA A 143 -8.27 -14.67 17.81
C ALA A 143 -8.60 -13.25 18.30
N ALA A 144 -7.64 -12.59 18.95
CA ALA A 144 -7.81 -11.21 19.38
C ALA A 144 -8.02 -10.25 18.21
N LEU A 145 -7.24 -10.39 17.12
CA LEU A 145 -7.37 -9.58 15.90
C LEU A 145 -8.69 -9.86 15.15
N GLU A 146 -9.19 -11.08 15.16
CA GLU A 146 -10.44 -11.47 14.50
C GLU A 146 -11.69 -11.27 15.41
N SER A 147 -11.56 -10.49 16.47
CA SER A 147 -12.66 -10.23 17.42
C SER A 147 -13.66 -9.19 16.90
N GLN A 148 -14.89 -9.25 17.44
CA GLN A 148 -15.92 -8.23 17.22
C GLN A 148 -15.43 -6.84 17.68
N LYS A 149 -14.71 -6.77 18.80
CA LYS A 149 -14.16 -5.51 19.33
C LYS A 149 -13.22 -4.83 18.31
N VAL A 150 -12.38 -5.61 17.63
CA VAL A 150 -11.50 -5.11 16.57
C VAL A 150 -12.29 -4.69 15.33
N ALA A 151 -13.28 -5.48 14.91
CA ALA A 151 -14.12 -5.15 13.76
C ALA A 151 -14.92 -3.84 13.98
N ASP A 152 -15.47 -3.65 15.18
CA ASP A 152 -16.17 -2.44 15.56
C ASP A 152 -15.24 -1.22 15.58
N PHE A 153 -14.05 -1.36 16.18
CA PHE A 153 -13.03 -0.31 16.16
C PHE A 153 -12.65 0.13 14.75
N ILE A 154 -12.42 -0.83 13.84
CA ILE A 154 -12.10 -0.54 12.43
C ILE A 154 -13.24 0.27 11.80
N THR A 155 -14.47 -0.16 11.99
CA THR A 155 -15.65 0.47 11.41
C THR A 155 -15.85 1.90 11.93
N GLU A 156 -15.76 2.07 13.24
CA GLU A 156 -15.98 3.38 13.89
C GLU A 156 -14.87 4.37 13.58
N LYS A 157 -13.62 3.91 13.62
CA LYS A 157 -12.46 4.80 13.45
C LYS A 157 -12.22 5.17 12.00
N TYR A 158 -12.28 4.22 11.09
CA TYR A 158 -11.83 4.43 9.70
C TYR A 158 -12.96 4.70 8.71
N GLN A 159 -14.23 4.49 9.10
CA GLN A 159 -15.43 4.92 8.35
C GLN A 159 -15.37 4.55 6.85
N GLY A 160 -14.88 3.34 6.55
CA GLY A 160 -14.74 2.82 5.18
C GLY A 160 -13.39 3.06 4.51
N SER A 161 -12.49 3.88 5.09
CA SER A 161 -11.11 4.01 4.59
C SER A 161 -10.28 2.74 4.80
N ILE A 162 -10.61 1.97 5.84
CA ILE A 162 -10.12 0.63 6.15
C ILE A 162 -11.34 -0.24 6.45
N ILE A 163 -11.34 -1.47 5.96
CA ILE A 163 -12.47 -2.39 6.06
C ILE A 163 -11.99 -3.69 6.71
N SER A 164 -12.72 -4.18 7.71
CA SER A 164 -12.50 -5.53 8.23
C SER A 164 -13.01 -6.56 7.22
N VAL A 165 -12.19 -7.57 6.92
CA VAL A 165 -12.54 -8.68 6.04
C VAL A 165 -12.98 -9.93 6.81
N VAL A 166 -12.98 -9.87 8.15
CA VAL A 166 -13.40 -10.97 9.01
C VAL A 166 -14.91 -11.14 8.92
N GLN A 167 -15.37 -12.26 8.36
CA GLN A 167 -16.79 -12.50 8.08
C GLN A 167 -17.60 -12.81 9.35
N ASN A 168 -17.00 -13.51 10.32
CA ASN A 168 -17.65 -13.94 11.56
C ASN A 168 -16.73 -13.58 12.73
N PRO A 169 -16.70 -12.32 13.18
CA PRO A 169 -15.85 -11.91 14.29
C PRO A 169 -16.21 -12.67 15.58
N GLY A 170 -15.17 -13.13 16.28
CA GLY A 170 -15.32 -13.86 17.56
C GLY A 170 -15.32 -12.93 18.78
N ASN A 171 -15.25 -13.55 19.96
CA ASN A 171 -15.14 -12.86 21.24
C ASN A 171 -13.69 -12.41 21.59
N GLY A 172 -12.71 -12.75 20.75
CA GLY A 172 -11.30 -12.46 20.95
C GLY A 172 -10.47 -13.59 21.54
N PHE A 173 -11.08 -14.75 21.80
CA PHE A 173 -10.42 -15.91 22.39
C PHE A 173 -10.69 -17.17 21.55
N ASP A 174 -9.67 -18.04 21.46
CA ASP A 174 -9.76 -19.35 20.81
C ASP A 174 -9.78 -20.44 21.90
N ASP A 175 -10.84 -21.24 21.92
CA ASP A 175 -11.03 -22.30 22.93
C ASP A 175 -9.96 -23.41 22.87
N SER A 176 -9.19 -23.50 21.77
CA SER A 176 -8.09 -24.46 21.63
C SER A 176 -6.78 -24.00 22.26
N VAL A 177 -6.70 -22.74 22.71
CA VAL A 177 -5.50 -22.12 23.28
C VAL A 177 -5.44 -22.34 24.80
N ASN A 178 -4.29 -22.78 25.29
CA ASN A 178 -4.03 -22.81 26.72
C ASN A 178 -3.55 -21.45 27.24
N TYR A 179 -4.50 -20.56 27.53
CA TYR A 179 -4.21 -19.22 28.04
C TYR A 179 -3.49 -19.20 29.38
N ASP A 180 -3.71 -20.18 30.24
CA ASP A 180 -3.03 -20.28 31.54
C ASP A 180 -1.52 -20.50 31.34
N ALA A 181 -1.15 -21.28 30.31
CA ALA A 181 0.26 -21.49 29.98
C ALA A 181 0.92 -20.25 29.34
N LEU A 182 0.14 -19.38 28.72
CA LEU A 182 0.62 -18.12 28.13
C LEU A 182 0.65 -16.95 29.13
N ALA A 183 0.01 -17.10 30.30
CA ALA A 183 -0.06 -16.02 31.28
C ALA A 183 1.35 -15.56 31.72
N GLY A 184 1.60 -14.26 31.69
CA GLY A 184 2.90 -13.65 32.00
C GLY A 184 3.89 -13.64 30.83
N THR A 185 3.53 -14.16 29.66
CA THR A 185 4.39 -14.11 28.47
C THR A 185 4.20 -12.81 27.67
N THR A 186 5.14 -12.57 26.77
CA THR A 186 5.08 -11.45 25.82
C THR A 186 5.06 -12.00 24.40
N ILE A 187 4.14 -11.48 23.58
CA ILE A 187 4.09 -11.71 22.15
C ILE A 187 4.57 -10.41 21.49
N SER A 188 5.57 -10.49 20.63
CA SER A 188 6.11 -9.34 19.90
C SER A 188 5.54 -9.29 18.48
N VAL A 189 5.13 -8.10 18.02
CA VAL A 189 4.55 -7.91 16.69
C VAL A 189 5.07 -6.63 16.04
N ALA A 190 5.42 -6.71 14.76
CA ALA A 190 5.82 -5.57 13.95
C ALA A 190 4.67 -5.08 13.07
N ALA A 191 4.48 -3.77 12.99
CA ALA A 191 3.36 -3.19 12.24
C ALA A 191 3.66 -1.77 11.79
N SER A 192 2.93 -1.30 10.76
CA SER A 192 2.88 0.13 10.44
C SER A 192 2.14 0.89 11.55
N PRO A 193 2.51 2.15 11.84
CA PRO A 193 1.85 2.95 12.89
C PRO A 193 0.33 3.03 12.71
N THR A 194 -0.12 3.34 11.51
CA THR A 194 -1.54 3.45 11.15
C THR A 194 -1.80 2.61 9.89
N PRO A 195 -2.87 1.82 9.83
CA PRO A 195 -3.86 1.52 10.88
C PRO A 195 -3.44 0.38 11.81
N HIS A 196 -2.35 -0.36 11.49
CA HIS A 196 -2.06 -1.68 12.05
C HIS A 196 -1.73 -1.62 13.55
N ALA A 197 -0.82 -0.73 13.99
CA ALA A 197 -0.50 -0.61 15.41
C ALA A 197 -1.71 -0.15 16.24
N GLU A 198 -2.59 0.69 15.67
CA GLU A 198 -3.82 1.12 16.32
C GLU A 198 -4.82 -0.04 16.48
N ILE A 199 -4.93 -0.91 15.48
CA ILE A 199 -5.74 -2.14 15.54
C ILE A 199 -5.16 -3.12 16.55
N LEU A 200 -3.83 -3.30 16.53
CA LEU A 200 -3.12 -4.14 17.50
C LEU A 200 -3.26 -3.64 18.93
N ALA A 201 -3.41 -2.33 19.15
CA ALA A 201 -3.68 -1.79 20.48
C ALA A 201 -5.00 -2.31 21.06
N VAL A 202 -6.03 -2.53 20.23
CA VAL A 202 -7.29 -3.15 20.66
C VAL A 202 -7.07 -4.64 20.98
N ALA A 203 -6.32 -5.37 20.15
CA ALA A 203 -5.97 -6.76 20.42
C ALA A 203 -5.14 -6.91 21.71
N LYS A 204 -4.24 -5.94 21.98
CA LYS A 204 -3.46 -5.87 23.22
C LYS A 204 -4.33 -5.82 24.47
N GLU A 205 -5.43 -5.03 24.44
CA GLU A 205 -6.38 -4.98 25.56
C GLU A 205 -7.05 -6.35 25.80
N ILE A 206 -7.42 -7.06 24.72
CA ILE A 206 -8.04 -8.40 24.81
C ILE A 206 -7.05 -9.39 25.41
N LEU A 207 -5.80 -9.43 24.91
CA LEU A 207 -4.77 -10.33 25.41
C LEU A 207 -4.39 -10.06 26.87
N ALA A 208 -4.44 -8.80 27.29
CA ALA A 208 -4.20 -8.39 28.68
C ALA A 208 -5.21 -9.00 29.67
N GLU A 209 -6.45 -9.30 29.25
CA GLU A 209 -7.44 -10.02 30.08
C GLU A 209 -6.98 -11.42 30.47
N LYS A 210 -6.04 -12.00 29.72
CA LYS A 210 -5.38 -13.28 29.99
C LYS A 210 -3.95 -13.13 30.52
N ASN A 211 -3.59 -11.92 30.99
CA ASN A 211 -2.24 -11.60 31.48
C ASN A 211 -1.14 -11.87 30.41
N ILE A 212 -1.44 -11.65 29.13
CA ILE A 212 -0.49 -11.74 28.03
C ILE A 212 -0.14 -10.32 27.59
N THR A 213 1.16 -10.03 27.47
CA THR A 213 1.65 -8.74 26.99
C THR A 213 1.80 -8.77 25.46
N LEU A 214 1.22 -7.81 24.75
CA LEU A 214 1.51 -7.58 23.34
C LEU A 214 2.50 -6.42 23.21
N ASP A 215 3.72 -6.72 22.71
CA ASP A 215 4.77 -5.74 22.44
C ASP A 215 4.72 -5.34 20.97
N ILE A 216 4.17 -4.15 20.68
CA ILE A 216 3.97 -3.64 19.32
C ILE A 216 5.17 -2.78 18.92
N LYS A 217 5.86 -3.17 17.87
CA LYS A 217 6.99 -2.43 17.27
C LYS A 217 6.57 -1.80 15.96
N GLU A 218 6.70 -0.48 15.88
CA GLU A 218 6.24 0.29 14.72
C GLU A 218 7.37 0.50 13.70
N PHE A 219 7.04 0.26 12.42
CA PHE A 219 7.92 0.46 11.27
C PHE A 219 7.19 1.23 10.16
N THR A 220 7.91 2.11 9.50
CA THR A 220 7.37 2.94 8.42
C THR A 220 7.62 2.37 7.02
N ASP A 221 8.38 1.29 6.92
CA ASP A 221 8.65 0.55 5.69
C ASP A 221 8.03 -0.86 5.72
N TYR A 222 7.99 -1.52 4.57
CA TYR A 222 7.39 -2.86 4.43
C TYR A 222 8.43 -4.00 4.40
N VAL A 223 9.72 -3.70 4.56
CA VAL A 223 10.79 -4.70 4.44
C VAL A 223 11.26 -5.18 5.82
N GLN A 224 11.52 -4.26 6.73
CA GLN A 224 12.07 -4.58 8.05
C GLN A 224 11.18 -5.51 8.88
N PRO A 225 9.84 -5.34 8.94
CA PRO A 225 8.97 -6.27 9.66
C PRO A 225 9.18 -7.73 9.23
N ASN A 226 9.20 -7.98 7.92
CA ASN A 226 9.39 -9.32 7.38
C ASN A 226 10.76 -9.91 7.73
N ASN A 227 11.83 -9.11 7.70
CA ASN A 227 13.17 -9.57 8.05
C ASN A 227 13.27 -9.98 9.54
N LEU A 228 12.62 -9.22 10.43
CA LEU A 228 12.61 -9.49 11.86
C LEU A 228 11.82 -10.75 12.21
N VAL A 229 10.71 -10.99 11.53
CA VAL A 229 9.93 -12.23 11.65
C VAL A 229 10.72 -13.42 11.10
N GLU A 230 11.36 -13.30 9.95
CA GLU A 230 12.18 -14.35 9.36
C GLU A 230 13.38 -14.71 10.24
N SER A 231 14.06 -13.71 10.81
CA SER A 231 15.17 -13.94 11.77
C SER A 231 14.70 -14.58 13.08
N GLY A 232 13.43 -14.37 13.45
CA GLY A 232 12.86 -14.80 14.73
C GLY A 232 13.13 -13.84 15.88
N GLU A 233 13.47 -12.58 15.57
CA GLU A 233 13.59 -11.51 16.56
C GLU A 233 12.21 -11.00 17.01
N ILE A 234 11.19 -11.16 16.19
CA ILE A 234 9.80 -10.81 16.44
C ILE A 234 8.93 -12.00 16.09
N ASP A 235 7.87 -12.23 16.85
CA ASP A 235 7.00 -13.42 16.70
C ASP A 235 6.08 -13.30 15.47
N ALA A 236 5.62 -12.06 15.12
CA ALA A 236 4.67 -11.82 14.05
C ALA A 236 4.79 -10.41 13.42
#